data_ba47b78aa2aed49109a16faed0433307
#
_entry.id   ba47b78aa2aed49109a16faed0433307
#
_cell.length_a   1.000
_cell.length_b   1.000
_cell.length_c   1.000
_cell.angle_alpha   90.00
_cell.angle_beta   90.00
_cell.angle_gamma   90.00
#
_symmetry.space_group_name_H-M   'P 1'
#
loop_
_entity.id
_entity.type
_entity.pdbx_description
1 polymer ?
#
loop_
_entity_poly.entity_id
_entity_poly.type
_entity_poly.pdbx_seq_one_letter_code
_entity_poly.pdbx_strand_id
1 'polypeptide(L)'
;MKETLFSQIAPFSKKDRVVTAIREAIVSGRMKPGDAIGESRVARQLGVGQPLIREALLDLEHQGFGQRVPYRGTSVTKLGPGEIEQIQCLRIELESLAVELARARATAEDVTELRGLVEDMRQAANESDLSRFNDYDLALHRRVWQLSGNKYLGDALERAVVPLLTFFYLRSGGIGALHVKSVDHHAALVDVLASREPAPGRARKALEALKEQCETLASPTEA
;
A
#
# COMPACT_ATOMS: atom_id res chain seq x y z
N MET A 1 11.63 39.70 18.60
CA MET A 1 10.63 39.17 17.66
C MET A 1 11.40 38.28 16.69
N LYS A 2 11.14 36.94 16.66
CA LYS A 2 11.73 36.06 15.65
C LYS A 2 10.98 36.29 14.34
N GLU A 3 11.65 36.80 13.34
CA GLU A 3 11.13 36.96 11.98
C GLU A 3 10.80 35.54 11.44
N THR A 4 9.55 35.32 11.05
CA THR A 4 9.12 34.06 10.47
C THR A 4 9.61 34.07 9.02
N LEU A 5 10.65 33.28 8.71
CA LEU A 5 11.29 33.21 7.40
C LEU A 5 10.39 32.61 6.30
N PHE A 6 9.35 31.87 6.68
CA PHE A 6 8.47 31.18 5.72
C PHE A 6 7.00 31.28 6.17
N SER A 7 6.09 31.52 5.22
CA SER A 7 4.65 31.41 5.43
C SER A 7 4.17 29.97 5.25
N GLN A 8 3.07 29.62 5.93
CA GLN A 8 2.44 28.31 5.79
C GLN A 8 2.00 28.06 4.35
N ILE A 9 2.39 26.89 3.80
CA ILE A 9 1.91 26.43 2.49
C ILE A 9 0.52 25.82 2.69
N ALA A 10 -0.41 26.08 1.76
CA ALA A 10 -1.75 25.50 1.78
C ALA A 10 -1.69 23.95 1.77
N PRO A 11 -2.59 23.25 2.48
CA PRO A 11 -2.52 21.81 2.72
C PRO A 11 -2.65 20.93 1.46
N PHE A 12 -3.09 21.49 0.32
CA PHE A 12 -3.17 20.77 -0.96
C PHE A 12 -2.34 21.46 -2.03
N SER A 13 -1.18 20.88 -2.33
CA SER A 13 -0.31 21.35 -3.41
C SER A 13 -0.90 21.01 -4.80
N LYS A 14 -0.45 21.72 -5.84
CA LYS A 14 -0.79 21.34 -7.23
C LYS A 14 -0.36 19.91 -7.55
N LYS A 15 0.75 19.45 -6.95
CA LYS A 15 1.23 18.07 -7.09
C LYS A 15 0.23 17.05 -6.53
N ASP A 16 -0.30 17.28 -5.33
CA ASP A 16 -1.26 16.36 -4.70
C ASP A 16 -2.53 16.23 -5.54
N ARG A 17 -3.01 17.33 -6.13
CA ARG A 17 -4.15 17.31 -7.06
C ARG A 17 -3.87 16.49 -8.31
N VAL A 18 -2.66 16.55 -8.85
CA VAL A 18 -2.23 15.74 -10.00
C VAL A 18 -2.17 14.26 -9.62
N VAL A 19 -1.56 13.94 -8.46
CA VAL A 19 -1.50 12.56 -7.92
C VAL A 19 -2.92 12.01 -7.78
N THR A 20 -3.82 12.74 -7.14
CA THR A 20 -5.22 12.35 -6.95
C THR A 20 -5.93 12.11 -8.29
N ALA A 21 -5.79 13.02 -9.27
CA ALA A 21 -6.44 12.89 -10.57
C ALA A 21 -5.97 11.65 -11.36
N ILE A 22 -4.66 11.34 -11.31
CA ILE A 22 -4.13 10.13 -11.96
C ILE A 22 -4.58 8.87 -11.20
N ARG A 23 -4.50 8.86 -9.87
CA ARG A 23 -4.97 7.76 -9.01
C ARG A 23 -6.44 7.45 -9.28
N GLU A 24 -7.32 8.45 -9.33
CA GLU A 24 -8.73 8.28 -9.67
C GLU A 24 -8.94 7.69 -11.07
N ALA A 25 -8.11 8.09 -12.06
CA ALA A 25 -8.17 7.52 -13.40
C ALA A 25 -7.80 6.02 -13.41
N ILE A 26 -6.86 5.62 -12.58
CA ILE A 26 -6.44 4.22 -12.42
C ILE A 26 -7.52 3.43 -11.68
N VAL A 27 -7.96 3.90 -10.51
CA VAL A 27 -8.95 3.23 -9.65
C VAL A 27 -10.29 3.07 -10.34
N SER A 28 -10.71 4.07 -11.13
CA SER A 28 -11.96 3.99 -11.91
C SER A 28 -11.86 3.12 -13.17
N GLY A 29 -10.70 2.49 -13.42
CA GLY A 29 -10.46 1.64 -14.60
C GLY A 29 -10.32 2.39 -15.92
N ARG A 30 -10.30 3.74 -15.91
CA ARG A 30 -10.01 4.55 -17.11
C ARG A 30 -8.58 4.37 -17.59
N MET A 31 -7.66 4.01 -16.68
CA MET A 31 -6.32 3.51 -16.97
C MET A 31 -6.19 2.12 -16.38
N LYS A 32 -5.81 1.15 -17.22
CA LYS A 32 -5.73 -0.26 -16.82
C LYS A 32 -4.31 -0.65 -16.40
N PRO A 33 -4.12 -1.71 -15.60
CA PRO A 33 -2.79 -2.26 -15.33
C PRO A 33 -1.98 -2.49 -16.61
N GLY A 34 -0.77 -1.91 -16.66
CA GLY A 34 0.13 -1.95 -17.83
C GLY A 34 -0.01 -0.78 -18.81
N ASP A 35 -1.04 0.05 -18.68
CA ASP A 35 -1.18 1.24 -19.54
C ASP A 35 -0.05 2.23 -19.28
N ALA A 36 0.52 2.80 -20.36
CA ALA A 36 1.55 3.83 -20.26
C ALA A 36 0.97 5.16 -19.77
N ILE A 37 1.60 5.76 -18.77
CA ILE A 37 1.26 7.09 -18.24
C ILE A 37 2.14 8.13 -18.95
N GLY A 38 1.70 8.58 -20.14
CA GLY A 38 2.46 9.52 -20.95
C GLY A 38 2.50 10.92 -20.35
N GLU A 39 3.67 11.37 -19.86
CA GLU A 39 3.87 12.65 -19.18
C GLU A 39 3.29 13.83 -19.98
N SER A 40 3.62 13.95 -21.26
CA SER A 40 3.16 15.04 -22.12
C SER A 40 1.64 15.03 -22.34
N ARG A 41 1.04 13.84 -22.42
CA ARG A 41 -0.42 13.69 -22.57
C ARG A 41 -1.13 14.14 -21.30
N VAL A 42 -0.68 13.66 -20.15
CA VAL A 42 -1.27 13.98 -18.84
C VAL A 42 -1.08 15.47 -18.53
N ALA A 43 0.11 16.02 -18.78
CA ALA A 43 0.41 17.45 -18.59
C ALA A 43 -0.56 18.34 -19.37
N ARG A 44 -0.81 18.00 -20.65
CA ARG A 44 -1.75 18.74 -21.51
C ARG A 44 -3.19 18.64 -21.02
N GLN A 45 -3.64 17.44 -20.60
CA GLN A 45 -5.01 17.22 -20.13
C GLN A 45 -5.28 17.93 -18.80
N LEU A 46 -4.28 17.99 -17.90
CA LEU A 46 -4.42 18.64 -16.59
C LEU A 46 -4.04 20.13 -16.60
N GLY A 47 -3.55 20.67 -17.72
CA GLY A 47 -3.16 22.07 -17.83
C GLY A 47 -1.95 22.43 -16.96
N VAL A 48 -0.98 21.50 -16.80
CA VAL A 48 0.19 21.69 -15.93
C VAL A 48 1.50 21.36 -16.68
N GLY A 49 2.64 21.77 -16.10
CA GLY A 49 3.96 21.47 -16.67
C GLY A 49 4.39 20.02 -16.48
N GLN A 50 5.15 19.46 -17.42
CA GLN A 50 5.71 18.11 -17.33
C GLN A 50 6.55 17.85 -16.05
N PRO A 51 7.36 18.79 -15.54
CA PRO A 51 8.10 18.57 -14.30
C PRO A 51 7.19 18.20 -13.13
N LEU A 52 6.02 18.86 -13.01
CA LEU A 52 5.05 18.53 -11.96
C LEU A 52 4.44 17.14 -12.14
N ILE A 53 4.24 16.69 -13.40
CA ILE A 53 3.79 15.32 -13.68
C ILE A 53 4.86 14.31 -13.24
N ARG A 54 6.15 14.56 -13.51
CA ARG A 54 7.23 13.65 -13.08
C ARG A 54 7.29 13.50 -11.57
N GLU A 55 7.16 14.60 -10.83
CA GLU A 55 7.09 14.55 -9.36
C GLU A 55 5.87 13.75 -8.88
N ALA A 56 4.70 13.97 -9.48
CA ALA A 56 3.49 13.22 -9.16
C ALA A 56 3.62 11.72 -9.50
N LEU A 57 4.30 11.38 -10.61
CA LEU A 57 4.55 9.98 -10.97
C LEU A 57 5.49 9.29 -10.00
N LEU A 58 6.49 9.98 -9.45
CA LEU A 58 7.33 9.43 -8.38
C LEU A 58 6.51 9.10 -7.12
N ASP A 59 5.58 9.97 -6.74
CA ASP A 59 4.68 9.71 -5.61
C ASP A 59 3.77 8.49 -5.90
N LEU A 60 3.26 8.37 -7.12
CA LEU A 60 2.46 7.21 -7.54
C LEU A 60 3.27 5.91 -7.58
N GLU A 61 4.55 5.97 -7.95
CA GLU A 61 5.47 4.83 -7.86
C GLU A 61 5.68 4.40 -6.40
N HIS A 62 5.87 5.35 -5.47
CA HIS A 62 5.96 5.07 -4.04
C HIS A 62 4.64 4.51 -3.45
N GLN A 63 3.50 4.90 -4.00
CA GLN A 63 2.19 4.37 -3.61
C GLN A 63 1.85 3.03 -4.31
N GLY A 64 2.74 2.52 -5.16
CA GLY A 64 2.55 1.27 -5.89
C GLY A 64 1.59 1.34 -7.09
N PHE A 65 1.01 2.52 -7.40
CA PHE A 65 0.12 2.69 -8.56
C PHE A 65 0.86 2.77 -9.90
N GLY A 66 2.14 3.16 -9.88
CA GLY A 66 3.00 3.26 -11.04
C GLY A 66 4.23 2.39 -10.93
N GLN A 67 4.74 1.94 -12.06
CA GLN A 67 6.03 1.27 -12.17
C GLN A 67 6.84 1.88 -13.29
N ARG A 68 8.12 2.15 -13.02
CA ARG A 68 9.02 2.69 -14.03
C ARG A 68 9.52 1.58 -14.93
N VAL A 69 9.30 1.76 -16.23
CA VAL A 69 9.79 0.83 -17.27
C VAL A 69 10.98 1.47 -17.97
N PRO A 70 12.18 0.84 -17.97
CA PRO A 70 13.35 1.39 -18.63
C PRO A 70 13.04 1.76 -20.09
N TYR A 71 13.46 2.95 -20.48
CA TYR A 71 13.27 3.52 -21.83
C TYR A 71 11.81 3.75 -22.27
N ARG A 72 10.80 3.40 -21.46
CA ARG A 72 9.36 3.54 -21.77
C ARG A 72 8.61 4.49 -20.86
N GLY A 73 9.27 5.01 -19.80
CA GLY A 73 8.64 5.89 -18.83
C GLY A 73 7.90 5.14 -17.73
N THR A 74 6.81 5.69 -17.23
CA THR A 74 5.99 5.09 -16.17
C THR A 74 4.74 4.44 -16.76
N SER A 75 4.37 3.26 -16.26
CA SER A 75 3.11 2.59 -16.57
C SER A 75 2.33 2.30 -15.28
N VAL A 76 1.02 2.07 -15.42
CA VAL A 76 0.20 1.55 -14.30
C VAL A 76 0.75 0.19 -13.88
N THR A 77 0.88 -0.03 -12.58
CA THR A 77 1.43 -1.28 -12.02
C THR A 77 0.70 -2.50 -12.57
N LYS A 78 1.49 -3.45 -13.05
CA LYS A 78 1.01 -4.74 -13.56
C LYS A 78 2.01 -5.82 -13.16
N LEU A 79 1.53 -6.85 -12.49
CA LEU A 79 2.34 -8.00 -12.07
C LEU A 79 1.85 -9.26 -12.79
N GLY A 80 2.80 -10.05 -13.28
CA GLY A 80 2.52 -11.38 -13.81
C GLY A 80 2.41 -12.44 -12.70
N PRO A 81 1.77 -13.60 -12.97
CA PRO A 81 1.60 -14.65 -11.95
C PRO A 81 2.91 -15.09 -11.29
N GLY A 82 3.97 -15.30 -12.06
CA GLY A 82 5.28 -15.67 -11.53
C GLY A 82 5.95 -14.58 -10.68
N GLU A 83 5.72 -13.30 -10.99
CA GLU A 83 6.21 -12.18 -10.18
C GLU A 83 5.45 -12.12 -8.84
N ILE A 84 4.13 -12.30 -8.88
CA ILE A 84 3.28 -12.36 -7.68
C ILE A 84 3.77 -13.44 -6.72
N GLU A 85 4.01 -14.65 -7.23
CA GLU A 85 4.50 -15.78 -6.41
C GLU A 85 5.86 -15.47 -5.77
N GLN A 86 6.81 -14.94 -6.54
CA GLN A 86 8.13 -14.57 -6.05
C GLN A 86 8.05 -13.46 -4.99
N ILE A 87 7.23 -12.45 -5.20
CA ILE A 87 7.03 -11.37 -4.22
C ILE A 87 6.35 -11.90 -2.95
N GLN A 88 5.35 -12.77 -3.08
CA GLN A 88 4.66 -13.37 -1.94
C GLN A 88 5.59 -14.22 -1.08
N CYS A 89 6.47 -15.00 -1.70
CA CYS A 89 7.50 -15.77 -0.99
C CYS A 89 8.40 -14.82 -0.16
N LEU A 90 8.92 -13.78 -0.80
CA LEU A 90 9.76 -12.77 -0.14
C LEU A 90 9.01 -12.04 0.97
N ARG A 91 7.75 -11.66 0.72
CA ARG A 91 6.88 -10.97 1.67
C ARG A 91 6.75 -11.73 2.98
N ILE A 92 6.41 -13.03 2.93
CA ILE A 92 6.22 -13.85 4.13
C ILE A 92 7.49 -13.85 5.00
N GLU A 93 8.67 -14.01 4.40
CA GLU A 93 9.93 -14.02 5.15
C GLU A 93 10.24 -12.65 5.77
N LEU A 94 10.18 -11.58 4.98
CA LEU A 94 10.55 -10.27 5.43
C LEU A 94 9.53 -9.65 6.39
N GLU A 95 8.23 -9.80 6.14
CA GLU A 95 7.20 -9.29 7.05
C GLU A 95 7.17 -10.09 8.37
N SER A 96 7.40 -11.40 8.35
CA SER A 96 7.56 -12.18 9.58
C SER A 96 8.69 -11.65 10.45
N LEU A 97 9.85 -11.37 9.83
CA LEU A 97 10.97 -10.75 10.52
C LEU A 97 10.60 -9.35 11.06
N ALA A 98 9.90 -8.53 10.25
CA ALA A 98 9.47 -7.20 10.67
C ALA A 98 8.55 -7.26 11.91
N VAL A 99 7.57 -8.16 11.92
CA VAL A 99 6.65 -8.36 13.05
C VAL A 99 7.42 -8.81 14.30
N GLU A 100 8.35 -9.75 14.19
CA GLU A 100 9.14 -10.21 15.34
C GLU A 100 10.03 -9.09 15.92
N LEU A 101 10.66 -8.30 15.08
CA LEU A 101 11.46 -7.14 15.52
C LEU A 101 10.58 -6.04 16.12
N ALA A 102 9.42 -5.76 15.52
CA ALA A 102 8.45 -4.79 16.01
C ALA A 102 7.90 -5.22 17.38
N ARG A 103 7.54 -6.49 17.57
CA ARG A 103 7.05 -7.05 18.81
C ARG A 103 8.01 -6.82 19.99
N ALA A 104 9.32 -6.87 19.73
CA ALA A 104 10.32 -6.64 20.77
C ALA A 104 10.44 -5.15 21.19
N ARG A 105 9.87 -4.21 20.42
CA ARG A 105 10.04 -2.75 20.59
C ARG A 105 8.75 -1.98 20.77
N ALA A 106 7.62 -2.51 20.27
CA ALA A 106 6.35 -1.81 20.29
C ALA A 106 5.91 -1.48 21.73
N THR A 107 5.46 -0.25 21.90
CA THR A 107 4.84 0.23 23.13
C THR A 107 3.34 -0.06 23.14
N ALA A 108 2.66 0.18 24.26
CA ALA A 108 1.20 0.07 24.32
C ALA A 108 0.51 1.10 23.41
N GLU A 109 1.11 2.27 23.25
CA GLU A 109 0.65 3.33 22.37
C GLU A 109 0.76 2.89 20.90
N ASP A 110 1.86 2.26 20.49
CA ASP A 110 2.04 1.72 19.13
C ASP A 110 0.97 0.66 18.81
N VAL A 111 0.68 -0.23 19.75
CA VAL A 111 -0.38 -1.25 19.60
C VAL A 111 -1.75 -0.59 19.48
N THR A 112 -2.01 0.46 20.24
CA THR A 112 -3.27 1.22 20.16
C THR A 112 -3.42 1.89 18.82
N GLU A 113 -2.35 2.50 18.28
CA GLU A 113 -2.31 3.09 16.94
C GLU A 113 -2.62 2.04 15.87
N LEU A 114 -1.96 0.88 15.91
CA LEU A 114 -2.20 -0.21 14.95
C LEU A 114 -3.64 -0.74 15.00
N ARG A 115 -4.22 -0.86 16.19
CA ARG A 115 -5.64 -1.24 16.36
C ARG A 115 -6.59 -0.18 15.79
N GLY A 116 -6.23 1.10 15.93
CA GLY A 116 -6.96 2.20 15.28
C GLY A 116 -6.98 2.05 13.76
N LEU A 117 -5.84 1.74 13.13
CA LEU A 117 -5.76 1.50 11.68
C LEU A 117 -6.62 0.30 11.23
N VAL A 118 -6.67 -0.78 12.02
CA VAL A 118 -7.56 -1.93 11.73
C VAL A 118 -9.04 -1.51 11.79
N GLU A 119 -9.42 -0.67 12.76
CA GLU A 119 -10.80 -0.18 12.86
C GLU A 119 -11.15 0.77 11.71
N ASP A 120 -10.24 1.64 11.32
CA ASP A 120 -10.39 2.50 10.14
C ASP A 120 -10.54 1.68 8.84
N MET A 121 -9.79 0.57 8.69
CA MET A 121 -9.99 -0.40 7.60
C MET A 121 -11.39 -1.00 7.66
N ARG A 122 -11.88 -1.40 8.85
CA ARG A 122 -13.20 -1.98 9.04
C ARG A 122 -14.30 -0.99 8.66
N GLN A 123 -14.16 0.26 9.07
CA GLN A 123 -15.09 1.32 8.71
C GLN A 123 -15.09 1.55 7.19
N ALA A 124 -13.93 1.65 6.55
CA ALA A 124 -13.82 1.82 5.11
C ALA A 124 -14.46 0.64 4.34
N ALA A 125 -14.30 -0.59 4.85
CA ALA A 125 -14.97 -1.77 4.27
C ALA A 125 -16.50 -1.67 4.39
N ASN A 126 -17.04 -1.25 5.53
CA ASN A 126 -18.48 -1.08 5.75
C ASN A 126 -19.07 0.03 4.88
N GLU A 127 -18.31 1.10 4.65
CA GLU A 127 -18.69 2.23 3.79
C GLU A 127 -18.48 1.93 2.30
N SER A 128 -17.95 0.76 1.94
CA SER A 128 -17.56 0.36 0.58
C SER A 128 -16.55 1.32 -0.06
N ASP A 129 -15.73 1.99 0.76
CA ASP A 129 -14.67 2.90 0.32
C ASP A 129 -13.35 2.13 0.14
N LEU A 130 -13.20 1.55 -1.05
CA LEU A 130 -12.02 0.77 -1.40
C LEU A 130 -10.73 1.61 -1.37
N SER A 131 -10.80 2.91 -1.66
CA SER A 131 -9.63 3.79 -1.65
C SER A 131 -9.10 3.99 -0.22
N ARG A 132 -9.98 4.34 0.72
CA ARG A 132 -9.62 4.47 2.13
C ARG A 132 -9.16 3.14 2.72
N PHE A 133 -9.81 2.03 2.35
CA PHE A 133 -9.39 0.70 2.78
C PHE A 133 -7.93 0.44 2.40
N ASN A 134 -7.53 0.65 1.15
CA ASN A 134 -6.15 0.46 0.70
C ASN A 134 -5.16 1.41 1.40
N ASP A 135 -5.56 2.66 1.65
CA ASP A 135 -4.69 3.62 2.34
C ASP A 135 -4.39 3.17 3.78
N TYR A 136 -5.40 2.66 4.50
CA TYR A 136 -5.21 2.14 5.86
C TYR A 136 -4.46 0.80 5.89
N ASP A 137 -4.71 -0.09 4.92
CA ASP A 137 -3.97 -1.34 4.74
C ASP A 137 -2.47 -1.08 4.59
N LEU A 138 -2.10 -0.19 3.66
CA LEU A 138 -0.71 0.22 3.47
C LEU A 138 -0.13 0.93 4.70
N ALA A 139 -0.91 1.78 5.37
CA ALA A 139 -0.46 2.48 6.56
C ALA A 139 -0.13 1.50 7.70
N LEU A 140 -0.95 0.46 7.90
CA LEU A 140 -0.73 -0.58 8.90
C LEU A 140 0.56 -1.35 8.62
N HIS A 141 0.75 -1.84 7.38
CA HIS A 141 1.96 -2.55 7.00
C HIS A 141 3.21 -1.67 7.20
N ARG A 142 3.20 -0.44 6.72
CA ARG A 142 4.30 0.52 6.88
C ARG A 142 4.62 0.79 8.34
N ARG A 143 3.59 0.92 9.18
CA ARG A 143 3.80 1.15 10.61
C ARG A 143 4.50 -0.03 11.28
N VAL A 144 4.10 -1.26 10.97
CA VAL A 144 4.78 -2.48 11.45
C VAL A 144 6.23 -2.51 10.98
N TRP A 145 6.51 -2.19 9.71
CA TRP A 145 7.87 -2.15 9.18
C TRP A 145 8.74 -1.09 9.89
N GLN A 146 8.20 0.09 10.17
CA GLN A 146 8.88 1.14 10.94
C GLN A 146 9.19 0.70 12.37
N LEU A 147 8.23 0.07 13.06
CA LEU A 147 8.39 -0.46 14.41
C LEU A 147 9.46 -1.55 14.50
N SER A 148 9.77 -2.24 13.40
CA SER A 148 10.89 -3.17 13.34
C SER A 148 12.22 -2.50 13.68
N GLY A 149 12.35 -1.18 13.45
CA GLY A 149 13.54 -0.37 13.64
C GLY A 149 14.69 -0.75 12.68
N ASN A 150 14.41 -1.58 11.67
CA ASN A 150 15.35 -1.96 10.63
C ASN A 150 15.02 -1.22 9.32
N LYS A 151 15.70 -0.11 9.09
CA LYS A 151 15.47 0.72 7.90
C LYS A 151 15.61 -0.06 6.59
N TYR A 152 16.62 -0.92 6.47
CA TYR A 152 16.88 -1.69 5.24
C TYR A 152 15.79 -2.73 4.96
N LEU A 153 15.24 -3.31 6.03
CA LEU A 153 14.08 -4.21 5.93
C LEU A 153 12.83 -3.43 5.45
N GLY A 154 12.57 -2.27 6.04
CA GLY A 154 11.48 -1.38 5.61
C GLY A 154 11.62 -0.97 4.15
N ASP A 155 12.80 -0.52 3.72
CA ASP A 155 13.08 -0.12 2.33
C ASP A 155 12.91 -1.29 1.33
N ALA A 156 13.25 -2.51 1.74
CA ALA A 156 13.06 -3.71 0.91
C ALA A 156 11.56 -4.06 0.77
N LEU A 157 10.82 -4.02 1.88
CA LEU A 157 9.38 -4.27 1.92
C LEU A 157 8.60 -3.21 1.13
N GLU A 158 8.94 -1.94 1.28
CA GLU A 158 8.34 -0.84 0.53
C GLU A 158 8.44 -1.10 -0.99
N ARG A 159 9.62 -1.48 -1.48
CA ARG A 159 9.84 -1.72 -2.91
C ARG A 159 9.17 -2.98 -3.44
N ALA A 160 9.12 -4.05 -2.65
CA ALA A 160 8.59 -5.33 -3.11
C ALA A 160 7.08 -5.45 -2.86
N VAL A 161 6.61 -5.08 -1.67
CA VAL A 161 5.26 -5.40 -1.22
C VAL A 161 4.23 -4.34 -1.59
N VAL A 162 4.58 -3.06 -1.56
CA VAL A 162 3.61 -1.99 -1.88
C VAL A 162 3.03 -2.13 -3.30
N PRO A 163 3.82 -2.38 -4.36
CA PRO A 163 3.25 -2.64 -5.69
C PRO A 163 2.33 -3.87 -5.75
N LEU A 164 2.63 -4.91 -4.95
CA LEU A 164 1.81 -6.12 -4.86
C LEU A 164 0.44 -5.82 -4.23
N LEU A 165 0.42 -5.14 -3.07
CA LEU A 165 -0.83 -4.78 -2.38
C LEU A 165 -1.69 -3.87 -3.27
N THR A 166 -1.09 -2.86 -3.87
CA THR A 166 -1.80 -1.96 -4.80
C THR A 166 -2.33 -2.71 -6.03
N PHE A 167 -1.57 -3.69 -6.56
CA PHE A 167 -2.05 -4.51 -7.67
C PHE A 167 -3.27 -5.34 -7.29
N PHE A 168 -3.31 -5.96 -6.10
CA PHE A 168 -4.49 -6.68 -5.62
C PHE A 168 -5.68 -5.74 -5.40
N TYR A 169 -5.44 -4.57 -4.82
CA TYR A 169 -6.44 -3.53 -4.69
C TYR A 169 -7.08 -3.17 -6.04
N LEU A 170 -6.27 -2.93 -7.08
CA LEU A 170 -6.78 -2.59 -8.41
C LEU A 170 -7.58 -3.74 -9.07
N ARG A 171 -7.26 -4.98 -8.74
CA ARG A 171 -7.96 -6.16 -9.27
C ARG A 171 -9.22 -6.53 -8.52
N SER A 172 -9.40 -6.09 -7.29
CA SER A 172 -10.53 -6.49 -6.45
C SER A 172 -11.89 -6.03 -6.98
N GLY A 173 -11.91 -4.98 -7.82
CA GLY A 173 -13.15 -4.48 -8.44
C GLY A 173 -14.15 -3.86 -7.48
N GLY A 174 -13.84 -3.76 -6.19
CA GLY A 174 -14.70 -3.20 -5.14
C GLY A 174 -14.55 -3.92 -3.81
N ILE A 175 -15.19 -3.38 -2.77
CA ILE A 175 -15.24 -4.03 -1.46
C ILE A 175 -16.15 -5.26 -1.51
N GLY A 176 -15.68 -6.37 -0.98
CA GLY A 176 -16.42 -7.62 -0.87
C GLY A 176 -16.04 -8.41 0.38
N ALA A 177 -16.58 -9.63 0.52
CA ALA A 177 -16.36 -10.51 1.67
C ALA A 177 -14.86 -10.76 1.96
N LEU A 178 -14.01 -10.72 0.94
CA LEU A 178 -12.56 -10.88 1.09
C LEU A 178 -11.94 -9.70 1.85
N HIS A 179 -12.39 -8.47 1.63
CA HIS A 179 -11.87 -7.30 2.37
C HIS A 179 -12.25 -7.36 3.85
N VAL A 180 -13.47 -7.82 4.18
CA VAL A 180 -13.88 -8.03 5.57
C VAL A 180 -12.98 -9.07 6.26
N LYS A 181 -12.71 -10.20 5.60
CA LYS A 181 -11.75 -11.21 6.10
C LYS A 181 -10.34 -10.66 6.25
N SER A 182 -9.91 -9.77 5.35
CA SER A 182 -8.61 -9.09 5.45
C SER A 182 -8.47 -8.31 6.74
N VAL A 183 -9.51 -7.58 7.15
CA VAL A 183 -9.52 -6.86 8.43
C VAL A 183 -9.24 -7.80 9.60
N ASP A 184 -9.87 -8.97 9.62
CA ASP A 184 -9.69 -9.94 10.70
C ASP A 184 -8.28 -10.55 10.71
N HIS A 185 -7.68 -10.78 9.55
CA HIS A 185 -6.28 -11.22 9.45
C HIS A 185 -5.30 -10.15 9.93
N HIS A 186 -5.55 -8.86 9.63
CA HIS A 186 -4.75 -7.75 10.12
C HIS A 186 -4.90 -7.57 11.62
N ALA A 187 -6.12 -7.74 12.17
CA ALA A 187 -6.35 -7.76 13.62
C ALA A 187 -5.52 -8.86 14.29
N ALA A 188 -5.53 -10.08 13.73
CA ALA A 188 -4.73 -11.19 14.23
C ALA A 188 -3.22 -10.89 14.17
N LEU A 189 -2.73 -10.21 13.13
CA LEU A 189 -1.33 -9.79 13.03
C LEU A 189 -0.96 -8.79 14.13
N VAL A 190 -1.83 -7.81 14.41
CA VAL A 190 -1.64 -6.85 15.51
C VAL A 190 -1.66 -7.55 16.86
N ASP A 191 -2.51 -8.57 17.06
CA ASP A 191 -2.54 -9.34 18.30
C ASP A 191 -1.26 -10.17 18.50
N VAL A 192 -0.67 -10.72 17.43
CA VAL A 192 0.66 -11.34 17.50
C VAL A 192 1.72 -10.34 17.93
N LEU A 193 1.70 -9.12 17.39
CA LEU A 193 2.64 -8.06 17.74
C LEU A 193 2.44 -7.60 19.21
N ALA A 194 1.20 -7.52 19.68
CA ALA A 194 0.85 -7.13 21.04
C ALA A 194 1.21 -8.21 22.11
N SER A 195 1.36 -9.46 21.69
CA SER A 195 1.68 -10.56 22.59
C SER A 195 3.11 -10.44 23.11
N ARG A 196 3.28 -10.50 24.44
CA ARG A 196 4.59 -10.57 25.10
C ARG A 196 5.21 -11.97 25.07
N GLU A 197 4.41 -12.99 24.82
CA GLU A 197 4.89 -14.36 24.74
C GLU A 197 5.59 -14.63 23.39
N PRO A 198 6.77 -15.24 23.40
CA PRO A 198 7.41 -15.72 22.18
C PRO A 198 6.45 -16.68 21.46
N ALA A 199 6.08 -16.37 20.25
CA ALA A 199 5.19 -17.18 19.46
C ALA A 199 5.80 -17.43 18.08
N PRO A 200 6.90 -18.18 18.01
CA PRO A 200 7.57 -18.43 16.73
C PRO A 200 6.58 -19.02 15.72
N GLY A 201 6.55 -18.45 14.53
CA GLY A 201 5.65 -18.88 13.46
C GLY A 201 4.22 -18.32 13.49
N ARG A 202 3.78 -17.59 14.53
CA ARG A 202 2.44 -16.96 14.51
C ARG A 202 2.35 -15.82 13.49
N ALA A 203 3.37 -14.98 13.40
CA ALA A 203 3.44 -13.94 12.39
C ALA A 203 3.38 -14.53 10.98
N ARG A 204 4.17 -15.59 10.74
CA ARG A 204 4.15 -16.33 9.47
C ARG A 204 2.76 -16.86 9.15
N LYS A 205 2.09 -17.53 10.08
CA LYS A 205 0.72 -18.03 9.87
C LYS A 205 -0.29 -16.94 9.52
N ALA A 206 -0.23 -15.79 10.19
CA ALA A 206 -1.10 -14.66 9.88
C ALA A 206 -0.85 -14.12 8.46
N LEU A 207 0.41 -14.04 8.05
CA LEU A 207 0.80 -13.60 6.70
C LEU A 207 0.47 -14.64 5.62
N GLU A 208 0.58 -15.93 5.90
CA GLU A 208 0.15 -16.99 5.01
C GLU A 208 -1.37 -16.94 4.77
N ALA A 209 -2.16 -16.67 5.80
CA ALA A 209 -3.61 -16.48 5.65
C ALA A 209 -3.95 -15.24 4.79
N LEU A 210 -3.20 -14.14 4.94
CA LEU A 210 -3.32 -12.97 4.06
C LEU A 210 -2.92 -13.30 2.61
N LYS A 211 -1.87 -14.10 2.42
CA LYS A 211 -1.45 -14.56 1.08
C LYS A 211 -2.57 -15.35 0.39
N GLU A 212 -3.11 -16.38 1.03
CA GLU A 212 -4.19 -17.21 0.48
C GLU A 212 -5.40 -16.37 0.05
N GLN A 213 -5.72 -15.35 0.82
CA GLN A 213 -6.78 -14.42 0.50
C GLN A 213 -6.45 -13.57 -0.75
N CYS A 214 -5.22 -13.05 -0.85
CA CYS A 214 -4.78 -12.29 -2.01
C CYS A 214 -4.77 -13.13 -3.29
N GLU A 215 -4.41 -14.40 -3.22
CA GLU A 215 -4.44 -15.35 -4.35
C GLU A 215 -5.87 -15.58 -4.85
N THR A 216 -6.84 -15.61 -3.95
CA THR A 216 -8.26 -15.67 -4.33
C THR A 216 -8.71 -14.43 -5.10
N LEU A 217 -8.19 -13.24 -4.76
CA LEU A 217 -8.44 -11.99 -5.49
C LEU A 217 -7.73 -11.95 -6.85
N ALA A 218 -6.60 -12.65 -6.99
CA ALA A 218 -5.81 -12.68 -8.22
C ALA A 218 -6.33 -13.67 -9.25
N SER A 219 -7.15 -14.65 -8.85
CA SER A 219 -7.74 -15.63 -9.75
C SER A 219 -8.69 -14.91 -10.73
N PRO A 220 -8.63 -15.21 -12.05
CA PRO A 220 -9.60 -14.67 -12.99
C PRO A 220 -10.99 -15.12 -12.56
N THR A 221 -11.89 -14.17 -12.33
CA THR A 221 -13.32 -14.51 -12.28
C THR A 221 -13.65 -15.05 -13.66
N GLU A 222 -13.93 -16.36 -13.77
CA GLU A 222 -14.51 -16.94 -14.98
C GLU A 222 -15.81 -16.20 -15.27
N ALA A 223 -15.79 -15.37 -16.32
CA ALA A 223 -16.95 -14.68 -16.84
C ALA A 223 -17.58 -15.47 -17.99
#